data_2ce104d4d278901e8aa9a3f235e9bf21
#
_entry.id   2ce104d4d278901e8aa9a3f235e9bf21
#
_cell.length_a   1.000
_cell.length_b   1.000
_cell.length_c   1.000
_cell.angle_alpha   90.00
_cell.angle_beta   90.00
_cell.angle_gamma   90.00
#
_symmetry.space_group_name_H-M   'P 1'
#
loop_
_entity.id
_entity.type
_entity.pdbx_description
1 polymer ?
#
loop_
_entity_poly.entity_id
_entity_poly.type
_entity_poly.pdbx_seq_one_letter_code
_entity_poly.pdbx_strand_id
1 'polypeptide(L)'
;MPAEPRHRRRDLLIALALLVFGIALVLPYTGPDVRWAPDSLFYTAQKREIQGESRDVALRAAFASAGAAELARSERDLAPAQRRIENPAWQTYSSRFYRRRWTVPLLAAALQPVVGERSIEDPSLIGWALLAPLLYLLLRRRFDTGVSVVVSVFCTLLPPVFHVGPVPSTDLLALSLLIAALLAAWQVRVAGLAWLPAWIALVVVVSFTRDANVVLIAATAWLALRERTRRAVALPATAVLASLPAPLLFAAPFRDNLAYTFNDYRIPPDSSWSFIVGEYPHRILDVLRFDLEYPLESAVPPIAFVMGVIVLAGLVKLYLLSDHQDPFLALARGAGVGSLLTVLIAANYSNGRLELVLIPSIAAGLGVLAEQLLAGRRARKPGVAVASQ
;
A
#
# COMPACT_ATOMS: atom_id res chain seq x y z
N MET A 1 14.84 -5.83 -25.20
CA MET A 1 15.94 -6.81 -25.18
C MET A 1 15.86 -7.60 -23.88
N PRO A 2 15.90 -8.93 -23.87
CA PRO A 2 16.03 -9.67 -22.62
C PRO A 2 17.40 -9.36 -22.01
N ALA A 3 17.43 -9.04 -20.71
CA ALA A 3 18.67 -8.77 -20.00
C ALA A 3 19.59 -9.99 -20.04
N GLU A 4 20.88 -9.75 -20.27
CA GLU A 4 21.89 -10.82 -20.28
C GLU A 4 21.83 -11.67 -18.99
N PRO A 5 22.11 -13.00 -19.05
CA PRO A 5 21.99 -13.92 -17.90
C PRO A 5 22.78 -13.48 -16.66
N ARG A 6 23.93 -12.80 -16.86
CA ARG A 6 24.77 -12.27 -15.77
C ARG A 6 24.10 -11.16 -14.97
N HIS A 7 23.35 -10.26 -15.62
CA HIS A 7 22.59 -9.21 -14.95
C HIS A 7 21.46 -9.78 -14.11
N ARG A 8 20.79 -10.83 -14.59
CA ARG A 8 19.68 -11.49 -13.89
C ARG A 8 20.10 -12.12 -12.55
N ARG A 9 21.27 -12.80 -12.51
CA ARG A 9 21.83 -13.37 -11.26
C ARG A 9 22.16 -12.28 -10.24
N ARG A 10 22.79 -11.20 -10.68
CA ARG A 10 23.13 -10.06 -9.81
C ARG A 10 21.88 -9.42 -9.22
N ASP A 11 20.86 -9.17 -10.02
CA ASP A 11 19.60 -8.57 -9.56
C ASP A 11 18.89 -9.48 -8.53
N LEU A 12 18.92 -10.80 -8.71
CA LEU A 12 18.37 -11.75 -7.74
C LEU A 12 19.16 -11.74 -6.40
N LEU A 13 20.48 -11.68 -6.44
CA LEU A 13 21.31 -11.61 -5.24
C LEU A 13 21.04 -10.31 -4.47
N ILE A 14 20.90 -9.19 -5.15
CA ILE A 14 20.57 -7.91 -4.52
C ILE A 14 19.16 -7.95 -3.94
N ALA A 15 18.17 -8.49 -4.67
CA ALA A 15 16.83 -8.66 -4.14
C ALA A 15 16.79 -9.54 -2.89
N LEU A 16 17.61 -10.61 -2.86
CA LEU A 16 17.77 -11.47 -1.67
C LEU A 16 18.41 -10.70 -0.50
N ALA A 17 19.45 -9.91 -0.77
CA ALA A 17 20.08 -9.06 0.26
C ALA A 17 19.08 -8.02 0.82
N LEU A 18 18.25 -7.44 -0.04
CA LEU A 18 17.18 -6.52 0.38
C LEU A 18 16.05 -7.23 1.15
N LEU A 19 15.77 -8.50 0.84
CA LEU A 19 14.87 -9.32 1.63
C LEU A 19 15.44 -9.59 3.04
N VAL A 20 16.72 -9.93 3.13
CA VAL A 20 17.41 -10.09 4.42
C VAL A 20 17.37 -8.78 5.22
N PHE A 21 17.62 -7.65 4.56
CA PHE A 21 17.45 -6.32 5.17
C PHE A 21 16.02 -6.11 5.68
N GLY A 22 15.01 -6.41 4.86
CA GLY A 22 13.60 -6.31 5.25
C GLY A 22 13.25 -7.21 6.44
N ILE A 23 13.74 -8.45 6.47
CA ILE A 23 13.57 -9.35 7.61
C ILE A 23 14.24 -8.77 8.86
N ALA A 24 15.48 -8.31 8.77
CA ALA A 24 16.18 -7.69 9.90
C ALA A 24 15.45 -6.44 10.43
N LEU A 25 14.82 -5.68 9.55
CA LEU A 25 14.04 -4.50 9.91
C LEU A 25 12.78 -4.85 10.72
N VAL A 26 12.11 -5.97 10.42
CA VAL A 26 10.86 -6.36 11.08
C VAL A 26 11.08 -7.19 12.35
N LEU A 27 12.23 -7.84 12.52
CA LEU A 27 12.54 -8.67 13.69
C LEU A 27 12.26 -8.02 15.06
N PRO A 28 12.59 -6.73 15.30
CA PRO A 28 12.29 -6.08 16.57
C PRO A 28 10.79 -6.00 16.89
N TYR A 29 9.93 -6.11 15.87
CA TYR A 29 8.48 -5.99 16.00
C TYR A 29 7.75 -7.34 16.12
N THR A 30 8.49 -8.44 16.15
CA THR A 30 7.93 -9.78 16.42
C THR A 30 7.75 -10.07 17.92
N GLY A 31 8.04 -9.10 18.80
CA GLY A 31 7.94 -9.18 20.26
C GLY A 31 6.49 -9.14 20.80
N PRO A 32 6.30 -9.26 22.12
CA PRO A 32 4.97 -9.30 22.74
C PRO A 32 4.19 -7.98 22.72
N ASP A 33 4.86 -6.86 22.39
CA ASP A 33 4.27 -5.52 22.43
C ASP A 33 3.66 -5.13 21.07
N VAL A 34 2.60 -5.82 20.65
CA VAL A 34 1.91 -5.55 19.40
C VAL A 34 1.06 -4.30 19.48
N ARG A 35 1.19 -3.45 18.47
CA ARG A 35 0.31 -2.29 18.30
C ARG A 35 -0.96 -2.74 17.59
N TRP A 36 -2.10 -2.68 18.26
CA TRP A 36 -3.39 -2.98 17.67
C TRP A 36 -4.02 -1.73 17.07
N ALA A 37 -4.76 -1.92 15.99
CA ALA A 37 -5.69 -0.94 15.45
C ALA A 37 -7.11 -1.53 15.50
N PRO A 38 -8.17 -0.72 15.45
CA PRO A 38 -9.55 -1.22 15.42
C PRO A 38 -9.77 -2.27 14.31
N ASP A 39 -9.15 -2.10 13.15
CA ASP A 39 -9.18 -3.03 12.02
C ASP A 39 -8.68 -4.42 12.40
N SER A 40 -7.62 -4.50 13.22
CA SER A 40 -6.96 -5.75 13.63
C SER A 40 -7.94 -6.70 14.35
N LEU A 41 -8.88 -6.13 15.10
CA LEU A 41 -9.91 -6.91 15.82
C LEU A 41 -10.83 -7.65 14.84
N PHE A 42 -11.25 -6.97 13.78
CA PHE A 42 -12.10 -7.57 12.75
C PHE A 42 -11.35 -8.64 11.95
N TYR A 43 -10.07 -8.46 11.66
CA TYR A 43 -9.24 -9.48 11.01
C TYR A 43 -9.01 -10.69 11.92
N THR A 44 -8.84 -10.48 13.22
CA THR A 44 -8.76 -11.56 14.21
C THR A 44 -10.06 -12.35 14.28
N ALA A 45 -11.21 -11.68 14.27
CA ALA A 45 -12.51 -12.34 14.22
C ALA A 45 -12.68 -13.16 12.92
N GLN A 46 -12.35 -12.58 11.77
CA GLN A 46 -12.39 -13.31 10.49
C GLN A 46 -11.45 -14.52 10.46
N LYS A 47 -10.23 -14.42 11.03
CA LYS A 47 -9.33 -15.57 11.18
C LYS A 47 -10.02 -16.71 11.95
N ARG A 48 -10.70 -16.41 13.06
CA ARG A 48 -11.44 -17.39 13.85
C ARG A 48 -12.65 -17.96 13.10
N GLU A 49 -13.37 -17.14 12.33
CA GLU A 49 -14.43 -17.63 11.41
C GLU A 49 -13.89 -18.66 10.41
N ILE A 50 -12.71 -18.40 9.81
CA ILE A 50 -12.02 -19.33 8.89
C ILE A 50 -11.68 -20.64 9.59
N GLN A 51 -11.39 -20.59 10.88
CA GLN A 51 -11.08 -21.76 11.72
C GLN A 51 -12.31 -22.51 12.23
N GLY A 52 -13.52 -22.09 11.83
CA GLY A 52 -14.78 -22.80 12.10
C GLY A 52 -15.59 -22.24 13.28
N GLU A 53 -15.18 -21.14 13.92
CA GLU A 53 -16.01 -20.48 14.93
C GLU A 53 -17.20 -19.77 14.24
N SER A 54 -18.35 -19.72 14.95
CA SER A 54 -19.44 -18.87 14.48
C SER A 54 -19.07 -17.40 14.59
N ARG A 55 -19.58 -16.57 13.69
CA ARG A 55 -19.23 -15.14 13.61
C ARG A 55 -19.39 -14.40 14.95
N ASP A 56 -20.50 -14.64 15.64
CA ASP A 56 -20.78 -13.94 16.89
C ASP A 56 -19.83 -14.38 18.02
N VAL A 57 -19.40 -15.64 18.02
CA VAL A 57 -18.39 -16.15 18.94
C VAL A 57 -17.04 -15.58 18.59
N ALA A 58 -16.66 -15.59 17.32
CA ALA A 58 -15.39 -15.06 16.83
C ALA A 58 -15.22 -13.57 17.11
N LEU A 59 -16.27 -12.76 16.87
CA LEU A 59 -16.27 -11.33 17.21
C LEU A 59 -16.08 -11.11 18.70
N ARG A 60 -16.92 -11.73 19.55
CA ARG A 60 -16.79 -11.58 21.01
C ARG A 60 -15.42 -12.01 21.52
N ALA A 61 -14.90 -13.14 21.04
CA ALA A 61 -13.60 -13.64 21.42
C ALA A 61 -12.45 -12.71 20.99
N ALA A 62 -12.50 -12.18 19.76
CA ALA A 62 -11.49 -11.24 19.24
C ALA A 62 -11.46 -9.95 20.06
N PHE A 63 -12.64 -9.40 20.39
CA PHE A 63 -12.73 -8.17 21.21
C PHE A 63 -12.39 -8.39 22.67
N ALA A 64 -12.65 -9.58 23.21
CA ALA A 64 -12.25 -9.92 24.60
C ALA A 64 -10.74 -10.18 24.70
N SER A 65 -10.14 -10.86 23.74
CA SER A 65 -8.73 -11.26 23.78
C SER A 65 -7.75 -10.14 23.44
N ALA A 66 -8.12 -9.28 22.49
CA ALA A 66 -7.24 -8.19 22.07
C ALA A 66 -7.24 -7.00 23.03
N GLY A 67 -8.12 -7.08 24.02
CA GLY A 67 -8.19 -6.13 25.12
C GLY A 67 -8.42 -4.68 24.68
N ALA A 68 -9.57 -4.15 25.07
CA ALA A 68 -9.77 -2.71 25.16
C ALA A 68 -8.58 -2.02 25.85
N ALA A 69 -7.85 -2.72 26.72
CA ALA A 69 -6.67 -2.25 27.43
C ALA A 69 -5.48 -1.91 26.53
N GLU A 70 -5.28 -2.55 25.40
CA GLU A 70 -4.14 -2.27 24.53
C GLU A 70 -4.46 -1.20 23.48
N LEU A 71 -5.68 -1.14 23.00
CA LEU A 71 -6.23 0.04 22.33
C LEU A 71 -6.17 1.27 23.24
N ALA A 72 -6.40 1.05 24.54
CA ALA A 72 -6.29 2.06 25.57
C ALA A 72 -4.88 2.66 25.75
N ARG A 73 -3.82 1.96 25.40
CA ARG A 73 -2.45 2.49 25.46
C ARG A 73 -2.04 3.34 24.27
N SER A 74 -2.69 3.17 23.12
CA SER A 74 -2.26 3.78 21.86
C SER A 74 -2.89 5.16 21.56
N GLU A 75 -3.97 5.55 22.24
CA GLU A 75 -4.67 6.81 21.96
C GLU A 75 -4.80 7.67 23.24
N ARG A 76 -4.44 8.95 23.13
CA ARG A 76 -4.49 9.91 24.26
C ARG A 76 -5.90 10.25 24.73
N ASP A 77 -6.94 9.96 23.95
CA ASP A 77 -8.34 10.25 24.29
C ASP A 77 -9.23 9.02 24.02
N LEU A 78 -9.17 8.09 24.98
CA LEU A 78 -9.64 6.71 24.83
C LEU A 78 -11.12 6.49 25.09
N ALA A 79 -11.74 7.34 25.88
CA ALA A 79 -13.10 7.10 26.35
C ALA A 79 -14.15 7.01 25.22
N PRO A 80 -14.10 7.82 24.12
CA PRO A 80 -15.02 7.68 23.00
C PRO A 80 -14.73 6.46 22.12
N ALA A 81 -13.43 6.14 21.87
CA ALA A 81 -13.03 5.00 21.07
C ALA A 81 -13.35 3.68 21.77
N GLN A 82 -13.05 3.58 23.06
CA GLN A 82 -13.34 2.41 23.89
C GLN A 82 -14.85 2.13 23.97
N ARG A 83 -15.67 3.13 24.26
CA ARG A 83 -17.14 2.98 24.30
C ARG A 83 -17.72 2.50 22.96
N ARG A 84 -17.14 2.94 21.85
CA ARG A 84 -17.53 2.49 20.52
C ARG A 84 -17.13 1.04 20.28
N ILE A 85 -15.90 0.66 20.64
CA ILE A 85 -15.37 -0.70 20.49
C ILE A 85 -16.16 -1.71 21.32
N GLU A 86 -16.56 -1.33 22.54
CA GLU A 86 -17.35 -2.16 23.44
C GLU A 86 -18.83 -2.29 23.02
N ASN A 87 -19.29 -1.50 22.03
CA ASN A 87 -20.68 -1.52 21.57
C ASN A 87 -20.91 -2.70 20.58
N PRO A 88 -21.74 -3.73 20.95
CA PRO A 88 -22.02 -4.87 20.08
C PRO A 88 -22.65 -4.49 18.74
N ALA A 89 -23.48 -3.43 18.70
CA ALA A 89 -24.07 -2.94 17.46
C ALA A 89 -23.01 -2.37 16.53
N TRP A 90 -22.04 -1.64 17.06
CA TRP A 90 -20.90 -1.15 16.31
C TRP A 90 -20.02 -2.29 15.79
N GLN A 91 -19.71 -3.30 16.62
CA GLN A 91 -18.95 -4.48 16.22
C GLN A 91 -19.61 -5.19 15.03
N THR A 92 -20.90 -5.46 15.15
CA THR A 92 -21.68 -6.18 14.12
C THR A 92 -21.77 -5.36 12.84
N TYR A 93 -22.06 -4.07 12.93
CA TYR A 93 -22.18 -3.21 11.76
C TYR A 93 -20.86 -3.02 11.04
N SER A 94 -19.80 -2.65 11.78
CA SER A 94 -18.48 -2.36 11.21
C SER A 94 -17.84 -3.60 10.58
N SER A 95 -18.09 -4.80 11.13
CA SER A 95 -17.57 -6.04 10.56
C SER A 95 -17.94 -6.27 9.09
N ARG A 96 -19.03 -5.63 8.58
CA ARG A 96 -19.43 -5.72 7.16
C ARG A 96 -18.37 -5.13 6.24
N PHE A 97 -17.70 -4.05 6.65
CA PHE A 97 -16.72 -3.34 5.82
C PHE A 97 -15.41 -4.11 5.69
N TYR A 98 -15.10 -4.94 6.69
CA TYR A 98 -13.88 -5.76 6.69
C TYR A 98 -14.09 -7.11 6.00
N ARG A 99 -15.32 -7.57 5.84
CA ARG A 99 -15.64 -8.91 5.29
C ARG A 99 -14.99 -9.22 3.95
N ARG A 100 -14.77 -8.24 3.10
CA ARG A 100 -14.14 -8.44 1.78
C ARG A 100 -12.63 -8.60 1.85
N ARG A 101 -11.99 -8.30 2.99
CA ARG A 101 -10.54 -8.31 3.17
C ARG A 101 -10.06 -9.66 3.72
N TRP A 102 -10.22 -10.70 2.91
CA TRP A 102 -9.94 -12.08 3.31
C TRP A 102 -8.48 -12.47 3.28
N THR A 103 -7.63 -11.82 2.51
CA THR A 103 -6.23 -12.24 2.29
C THR A 103 -5.44 -12.28 3.61
N VAL A 104 -5.56 -11.26 4.45
CA VAL A 104 -4.84 -11.20 5.73
C VAL A 104 -5.34 -12.26 6.71
N PRO A 105 -6.65 -12.37 7.01
CA PRO A 105 -7.16 -13.43 7.88
C PRO A 105 -6.87 -14.84 7.39
N LEU A 106 -6.95 -15.08 6.08
CA LEU A 106 -6.66 -16.39 5.48
C LEU A 106 -5.18 -16.75 5.63
N LEU A 107 -4.27 -15.82 5.32
CA LEU A 107 -2.84 -16.03 5.49
C LEU A 107 -2.49 -16.25 6.97
N ALA A 108 -3.09 -15.47 7.86
CA ALA A 108 -2.91 -15.63 9.30
C ALA A 108 -3.41 -17.00 9.80
N ALA A 109 -4.57 -17.46 9.33
CA ALA A 109 -5.08 -18.79 9.68
C ALA A 109 -4.16 -19.91 9.16
N ALA A 110 -3.62 -19.76 7.94
CA ALA A 110 -2.67 -20.72 7.37
C ALA A 110 -1.32 -20.75 8.10
N LEU A 111 -0.86 -19.63 8.65
CA LEU A 111 0.40 -19.53 9.39
C LEU A 111 0.26 -19.97 10.86
N GLN A 112 -0.93 -19.97 11.43
CA GLN A 112 -1.13 -20.28 12.85
C GLN A 112 -0.53 -21.62 13.32
N PRO A 113 -0.58 -22.73 12.56
CA PRO A 113 0.04 -23.97 12.98
C PRO A 113 1.56 -23.87 13.21
N VAL A 114 2.22 -22.89 12.59
CA VAL A 114 3.68 -22.68 12.66
C VAL A 114 4.04 -21.62 13.70
N VAL A 115 3.32 -20.49 13.71
CA VAL A 115 3.68 -19.31 14.52
C VAL A 115 2.75 -19.08 15.72
N GLY A 116 1.67 -19.86 15.84
CA GLY A 116 0.73 -19.78 16.97
C GLY A 116 -0.33 -18.68 16.82
N GLU A 117 -0.93 -18.28 17.96
CA GLU A 117 -2.08 -17.35 17.99
C GLU A 117 -1.77 -15.96 17.44
N ARG A 118 -0.52 -15.56 17.46
CA ARG A 118 -0.04 -14.24 16.98
C ARG A 118 0.04 -14.13 15.46
N SER A 119 -0.29 -15.17 14.72
CA SER A 119 -0.22 -15.22 13.24
C SER A 119 -0.94 -14.08 12.52
N ILE A 120 -1.81 -13.31 13.21
CA ILE A 120 -2.48 -12.14 12.62
C ILE A 120 -1.52 -10.98 12.32
N GLU A 121 -0.37 -10.93 12.98
CA GLU A 121 0.67 -9.91 12.79
C GLU A 121 1.52 -10.18 11.54
N ASP A 122 1.76 -11.46 11.25
CA ASP A 122 2.70 -11.90 10.23
C ASP A 122 2.41 -11.37 8.83
N PRO A 123 1.16 -11.28 8.35
CA PRO A 123 0.88 -10.73 7.03
C PRO A 123 1.39 -9.30 6.83
N SER A 124 1.29 -8.44 7.86
CA SER A 124 1.82 -7.06 7.80
C SER A 124 3.35 -7.07 7.76
N LEU A 125 3.99 -7.87 8.61
CA LEU A 125 5.44 -8.01 8.69
C LEU A 125 6.01 -8.61 7.40
N ILE A 126 5.35 -9.63 6.82
CA ILE A 126 5.71 -10.20 5.52
C ILE A 126 5.64 -9.13 4.43
N GLY A 127 4.55 -8.36 4.38
CA GLY A 127 4.40 -7.25 3.44
C GLY A 127 5.53 -6.24 3.58
N TRP A 128 5.90 -5.88 4.81
CA TRP A 128 6.99 -4.95 5.07
C TRP A 128 8.36 -5.50 4.65
N ALA A 129 8.66 -6.75 4.99
CA ALA A 129 9.92 -7.39 4.59
C ALA A 129 10.08 -7.50 3.07
N LEU A 130 8.97 -7.71 2.35
CA LEU A 130 8.95 -7.82 0.88
C LEU A 130 9.02 -6.45 0.17
N LEU A 131 8.81 -5.34 0.85
CA LEU A 131 8.69 -4.03 0.21
C LEU A 131 9.97 -3.61 -0.53
N ALA A 132 11.13 -3.66 0.14
CA ALA A 132 12.40 -3.26 -0.48
C ALA A 132 12.78 -4.12 -1.71
N PRO A 133 12.75 -5.46 -1.66
CA PRO A 133 13.09 -6.28 -2.83
C PRO A 133 12.12 -6.10 -4.00
N LEU A 134 10.81 -5.95 -3.74
CA LEU A 134 9.83 -5.74 -4.80
C LEU A 134 9.98 -4.36 -5.45
N LEU A 135 10.19 -3.29 -4.67
CA LEU A 135 10.49 -1.96 -5.20
C LEU A 135 11.77 -1.98 -6.04
N TYR A 136 12.84 -2.62 -5.55
CA TYR A 136 14.07 -2.78 -6.29
C TYR A 136 13.82 -3.44 -7.65
N LEU A 137 13.14 -4.59 -7.69
CA LEU A 137 12.83 -5.30 -8.92
C LEU A 137 11.97 -4.46 -9.89
N LEU A 138 11.05 -3.65 -9.37
CA LEU A 138 10.25 -2.72 -10.17
C LEU A 138 11.13 -1.61 -10.76
N LEU A 139 11.93 -0.93 -9.95
CA LEU A 139 12.79 0.17 -10.36
C LEU A 139 13.89 -0.27 -11.35
N ARG A 140 14.40 -1.52 -11.21
CA ARG A 140 15.36 -2.11 -12.15
C ARG A 140 14.83 -2.24 -13.58
N ARG A 141 13.55 -2.05 -13.78
CA ARG A 141 12.97 -2.01 -15.14
C ARG A 141 13.34 -0.74 -15.90
N ARG A 142 13.78 0.31 -15.19
CA ARG A 142 14.09 1.61 -15.77
C ARG A 142 15.43 2.19 -15.31
N PHE A 143 15.81 2.00 -14.07
CA PHE A 143 16.95 2.65 -13.44
C PHE A 143 18.13 1.69 -13.26
N ASP A 144 19.33 2.25 -13.06
CA ASP A 144 20.50 1.46 -12.72
C ASP A 144 20.38 0.82 -11.32
N THR A 145 21.31 -0.10 -11.04
CA THR A 145 21.31 -0.87 -9.79
C THR A 145 21.45 0.03 -8.55
N GLY A 146 22.36 1.02 -8.60
CA GLY A 146 22.64 1.89 -7.46
C GLY A 146 21.43 2.75 -7.09
N VAL A 147 20.85 3.41 -8.09
CA VAL A 147 19.62 4.20 -7.92
C VAL A 147 18.49 3.33 -7.38
N SER A 148 18.29 2.14 -7.98
CA SER A 148 17.21 1.24 -7.58
C SER A 148 17.35 0.77 -6.12
N VAL A 149 18.56 0.45 -5.66
CA VAL A 149 18.81 0.05 -4.25
C VAL A 149 18.53 1.20 -3.30
N VAL A 150 19.15 2.37 -3.55
CA VAL A 150 19.02 3.53 -2.66
C VAL A 150 17.57 3.97 -2.51
N VAL A 151 16.85 4.06 -3.63
CA VAL A 151 15.44 4.49 -3.62
C VAL A 151 14.57 3.45 -2.94
N SER A 152 14.80 2.15 -3.16
CA SER A 152 14.01 1.10 -2.51
C SER A 152 14.19 1.10 -0.99
N VAL A 153 15.43 1.23 -0.52
CA VAL A 153 15.71 1.34 0.92
C VAL A 153 15.07 2.61 1.48
N PHE A 154 15.25 3.76 0.82
CA PHE A 154 14.65 5.03 1.26
C PHE A 154 13.13 4.93 1.41
N CYS A 155 12.42 4.38 0.40
CA CYS A 155 10.98 4.22 0.45
C CYS A 155 10.52 3.25 1.54
N THR A 156 11.31 2.21 1.84
CA THR A 156 11.00 1.27 2.93
C THR A 156 11.19 1.89 4.31
N LEU A 157 12.03 2.93 4.42
CA LEU A 157 12.30 3.67 5.65
C LEU A 157 11.43 4.93 5.81
N LEU A 158 10.46 5.18 4.93
CA LEU A 158 9.55 6.32 5.08
C LEU A 158 8.73 6.22 6.38
N PRO A 159 8.51 7.33 7.10
CA PRO A 159 7.76 7.34 8.36
C PRO A 159 6.38 6.64 8.29
N PRO A 160 5.55 6.83 7.25
CA PRO A 160 4.29 6.11 7.15
C PRO A 160 4.44 4.58 7.12
N VAL A 161 5.51 4.05 6.51
CA VAL A 161 5.81 2.61 6.49
C VAL A 161 6.12 2.10 7.89
N PHE A 162 6.95 2.82 8.64
CA PHE A 162 7.28 2.50 10.03
C PHE A 162 6.09 2.61 10.98
N HIS A 163 5.21 3.56 10.73
CA HIS A 163 4.02 3.73 11.56
C HIS A 163 3.05 2.54 11.42
N VAL A 164 2.87 2.07 10.17
CA VAL A 164 1.90 1.01 9.85
C VAL A 164 2.51 -0.39 9.95
N GLY A 165 3.82 -0.53 9.79
CA GLY A 165 4.53 -1.81 9.74
C GLY A 165 4.24 -2.75 10.90
N PRO A 166 4.36 -2.29 12.15
CA PRO A 166 4.12 -3.12 13.33
C PRO A 166 2.63 -3.34 13.65
N VAL A 167 1.72 -2.72 12.91
CA VAL A 167 0.27 -2.86 13.17
C VAL A 167 -0.28 -4.03 12.34
N PRO A 168 -1.02 -4.98 12.95
CA PRO A 168 -1.72 -6.03 12.24
C PRO A 168 -2.80 -5.43 11.32
N SER A 169 -2.43 -5.17 10.08
CA SER A 169 -3.27 -4.49 9.08
C SER A 169 -3.10 -5.10 7.70
N THR A 170 -3.90 -4.63 6.76
CA THR A 170 -3.79 -5.05 5.35
C THR A 170 -2.81 -4.21 4.54
N ASP A 171 -2.32 -3.09 5.10
CA ASP A 171 -1.71 -2.00 4.34
C ASP A 171 -0.40 -2.40 3.65
N LEU A 172 0.58 -2.91 4.40
CA LEU A 172 1.89 -3.25 3.84
C LEU A 172 1.84 -4.50 2.97
N LEU A 173 0.99 -5.48 3.32
CA LEU A 173 0.77 -6.62 2.43
C LEU A 173 0.14 -6.17 1.12
N ALA A 174 -0.89 -5.31 1.17
CA ALA A 174 -1.53 -4.76 -0.02
C ALA A 174 -0.56 -3.95 -0.88
N LEU A 175 0.30 -3.12 -0.27
CA LEU A 175 1.33 -2.37 -0.99
C LEU A 175 2.32 -3.30 -1.70
N SER A 176 2.82 -4.32 -1.02
CA SER A 176 3.75 -5.29 -1.61
C SER A 176 3.10 -6.08 -2.75
N LEU A 177 1.85 -6.51 -2.58
CA LEU A 177 1.07 -7.16 -3.65
C LEU A 177 0.79 -6.21 -4.82
N LEU A 178 0.51 -4.93 -4.56
CA LEU A 178 0.34 -3.91 -5.59
C LEU A 178 1.62 -3.74 -6.42
N ILE A 179 2.78 -3.68 -5.79
CA ILE A 179 4.07 -3.58 -6.49
C ILE A 179 4.34 -4.86 -7.30
N ALA A 180 4.04 -6.03 -6.74
CA ALA A 180 4.14 -7.30 -7.47
C ALA A 180 3.20 -7.33 -8.69
N ALA A 181 1.98 -6.79 -8.56
CA ALA A 181 1.05 -6.64 -9.67
C ALA A 181 1.60 -5.67 -10.74
N LEU A 182 2.16 -4.52 -10.38
CA LEU A 182 2.81 -3.61 -11.33
C LEU A 182 3.99 -4.28 -12.06
N LEU A 183 4.76 -5.12 -11.37
CA LEU A 183 5.80 -5.96 -11.99
C LEU A 183 5.21 -6.95 -12.99
N ALA A 184 4.10 -7.62 -12.66
CA ALA A 184 3.43 -8.55 -13.56
C ALA A 184 2.84 -7.81 -14.78
N ALA A 185 2.23 -6.63 -14.60
CA ALA A 185 1.78 -5.77 -15.69
C ALA A 185 2.93 -5.41 -16.63
N TRP A 186 4.08 -5.04 -16.07
CA TRP A 186 5.28 -4.79 -16.86
C TRP A 186 5.73 -6.02 -17.65
N GLN A 187 5.65 -7.24 -17.07
CA GLN A 187 5.98 -8.48 -17.78
C GLN A 187 4.99 -8.78 -18.91
N VAL A 188 3.69 -8.55 -18.72
CA VAL A 188 2.69 -8.67 -19.78
C VAL A 188 3.07 -7.76 -20.96
N ARG A 189 3.49 -6.53 -20.67
CA ARG A 189 3.92 -5.57 -21.67
C ARG A 189 5.14 -6.05 -22.47
N VAL A 190 6.21 -6.49 -21.79
CA VAL A 190 7.51 -6.77 -22.43
C VAL A 190 7.66 -8.22 -22.89
N ALA A 191 7.18 -9.19 -22.10
CA ALA A 191 7.33 -10.62 -22.37
C ALA A 191 6.08 -11.26 -22.99
N GLY A 192 4.93 -10.57 -22.95
CA GLY A 192 3.72 -11.01 -23.64
C GLY A 192 2.62 -11.55 -22.71
N LEU A 193 1.51 -11.96 -23.35
CA LEU A 193 0.28 -12.37 -22.66
C LEU A 193 0.42 -13.62 -21.78
N ALA A 194 1.49 -14.37 -21.90
CA ALA A 194 1.76 -15.51 -21.00
C ALA A 194 1.82 -15.10 -19.51
N TRP A 195 2.08 -13.81 -19.22
CA TRP A 195 2.06 -13.26 -17.86
C TRP A 195 0.70 -12.74 -17.40
N LEU A 196 -0.29 -12.73 -18.30
CA LEU A 196 -1.64 -12.22 -17.98
C LEU A 196 -2.33 -12.99 -16.85
N PRO A 197 -2.24 -14.33 -16.74
CA PRO A 197 -2.81 -15.06 -15.60
C PRO A 197 -2.20 -14.63 -14.25
N ALA A 198 -0.89 -14.42 -14.18
CA ALA A 198 -0.23 -13.94 -12.96
C ALA A 198 -0.67 -12.52 -12.60
N TRP A 199 -0.82 -11.63 -13.59
CA TRP A 199 -1.39 -10.30 -13.42
C TRP A 199 -2.82 -10.38 -12.86
N ILE A 200 -3.71 -11.14 -13.47
CA ILE A 200 -5.10 -11.30 -13.02
C ILE A 200 -5.15 -11.84 -11.59
N ALA A 201 -4.38 -12.89 -11.29
CA ALA A 201 -4.32 -13.46 -9.95
C ALA A 201 -3.90 -12.43 -8.89
N LEU A 202 -2.86 -11.62 -9.18
CA LEU A 202 -2.42 -10.57 -8.27
C LEU A 202 -3.46 -9.47 -8.08
N VAL A 203 -4.16 -9.05 -9.14
CA VAL A 203 -5.26 -8.07 -9.04
C VAL A 203 -6.38 -8.62 -8.16
N VAL A 204 -6.78 -9.88 -8.32
CA VAL A 204 -7.78 -10.54 -7.46
C VAL A 204 -7.31 -10.53 -6.01
N VAL A 205 -6.07 -10.94 -5.74
CA VAL A 205 -5.54 -10.98 -4.36
C VAL A 205 -5.47 -9.58 -3.75
N VAL A 206 -5.06 -8.56 -4.51
CA VAL A 206 -5.09 -7.15 -4.07
C VAL A 206 -6.51 -6.74 -3.70
N SER A 207 -7.52 -7.10 -4.51
CA SER A 207 -8.95 -6.82 -4.24
C SER A 207 -9.43 -7.38 -2.91
N PHE A 208 -9.01 -8.60 -2.58
CA PHE A 208 -9.35 -9.26 -1.31
C PHE A 208 -8.44 -8.86 -0.15
N THR A 209 -7.42 -8.06 -0.42
CA THR A 209 -6.55 -7.51 0.63
C THR A 209 -6.99 -6.11 1.04
N ARG A 210 -7.19 -5.23 0.06
CA ARG A 210 -7.55 -3.83 0.26
C ARG A 210 -8.08 -3.19 -1.03
N ASP A 211 -8.77 -2.05 -0.90
CA ASP A 211 -9.32 -1.27 -2.03
C ASP A 211 -8.23 -0.50 -2.81
N ALA A 212 -7.13 -1.17 -3.19
CA ALA A 212 -6.04 -0.59 -3.96
C ALA A 212 -6.16 -0.82 -5.48
N ASN A 213 -7.25 -1.41 -5.95
CA ASN A 213 -7.46 -1.74 -7.37
C ASN A 213 -7.52 -0.50 -8.26
N VAL A 214 -8.05 0.61 -7.73
CA VAL A 214 -8.10 1.89 -8.45
C VAL A 214 -6.71 2.30 -8.89
N VAL A 215 -5.68 2.04 -8.08
CA VAL A 215 -4.28 2.30 -8.43
C VAL A 215 -3.83 1.46 -9.61
N LEU A 216 -4.15 0.16 -9.62
CA LEU A 216 -3.78 -0.75 -10.71
C LEU A 216 -4.52 -0.43 -12.01
N ILE A 217 -5.81 -0.10 -11.91
CA ILE A 217 -6.63 0.31 -13.05
C ILE A 217 -6.08 1.60 -13.66
N ALA A 218 -5.83 2.63 -12.85
CA ALA A 218 -5.33 3.91 -13.31
C ALA A 218 -3.91 3.80 -13.88
N ALA A 219 -3.00 3.04 -13.22
CA ALA A 219 -1.65 2.80 -13.70
C ALA A 219 -1.64 2.16 -15.09
N THR A 220 -2.43 1.11 -15.26
CA THR A 220 -2.49 0.38 -16.53
C THR A 220 -3.30 1.10 -17.60
N ALA A 221 -4.33 1.86 -17.23
CA ALA A 221 -5.06 2.73 -18.17
C ALA A 221 -4.16 3.84 -18.71
N TRP A 222 -3.35 4.47 -17.84
CA TRP A 222 -2.40 5.49 -18.28
C TRP A 222 -1.36 4.92 -19.26
N LEU A 223 -0.82 3.72 -18.97
CA LEU A 223 0.06 3.01 -19.89
C LEU A 223 -0.64 2.68 -21.22
N ALA A 224 -1.89 2.21 -21.18
CA ALA A 224 -2.67 1.87 -22.37
C ALA A 224 -2.96 3.08 -23.26
N LEU A 225 -3.27 4.23 -22.66
CA LEU A 225 -3.47 5.50 -23.39
C LEU A 225 -2.20 5.95 -24.14
N ARG A 226 -1.03 5.62 -23.59
CA ARG A 226 0.26 5.96 -24.20
C ARG A 226 0.66 5.01 -25.33
N GLU A 227 0.60 3.71 -25.07
CA GLU A 227 1.12 2.72 -26.02
C GLU A 227 0.11 2.25 -27.06
N ARG A 228 -1.18 2.26 -26.72
CA ARG A 228 -2.29 1.82 -27.59
C ARG A 228 -2.12 0.42 -28.21
N THR A 229 -1.28 -0.41 -27.59
CA THR A 229 -1.07 -1.80 -28.01
C THR A 229 -2.15 -2.71 -27.42
N ARG A 230 -2.44 -3.84 -28.08
CA ARG A 230 -3.39 -4.84 -27.55
C ARG A 230 -3.02 -5.32 -26.15
N ARG A 231 -1.72 -5.50 -25.85
CA ARG A 231 -1.23 -5.91 -24.54
C ARG A 231 -1.47 -4.84 -23.48
N ALA A 232 -1.20 -3.59 -23.79
CA ALA A 232 -1.41 -2.48 -22.87
C ALA A 232 -2.90 -2.26 -22.58
N VAL A 233 -3.79 -2.39 -23.58
CA VAL A 233 -5.25 -2.23 -23.43
C VAL A 233 -5.87 -3.41 -22.64
N ALA A 234 -5.33 -4.62 -22.78
CA ALA A 234 -5.82 -5.78 -22.01
C ALA A 234 -5.61 -5.63 -20.50
N LEU A 235 -4.59 -4.91 -20.05
CA LEU A 235 -4.27 -4.75 -18.64
C LEU A 235 -5.37 -4.02 -17.84
N PRO A 236 -5.81 -2.80 -18.19
CA PRO A 236 -6.88 -2.14 -17.44
C PRO A 236 -8.22 -2.86 -17.57
N ALA A 237 -8.54 -3.45 -18.72
CA ALA A 237 -9.77 -4.21 -18.90
C ALA A 237 -9.83 -5.42 -17.95
N THR A 238 -8.74 -6.20 -17.90
CA THR A 238 -8.65 -7.35 -16.99
C THR A 238 -8.54 -6.91 -15.53
N ALA A 239 -7.94 -5.76 -15.22
CA ALA A 239 -7.92 -5.21 -13.86
C ALA A 239 -9.33 -4.89 -13.37
N VAL A 240 -10.16 -4.23 -14.18
CA VAL A 240 -11.57 -3.97 -13.83
C VAL A 240 -12.31 -5.27 -13.57
N LEU A 241 -12.25 -6.23 -14.51
CA LEU A 241 -12.95 -7.50 -14.37
C LEU A 241 -12.48 -8.31 -13.16
N ALA A 242 -11.17 -8.37 -12.92
CA ALA A 242 -10.57 -9.09 -11.78
C ALA A 242 -10.86 -8.42 -10.43
N SER A 243 -11.25 -7.15 -10.42
CA SER A 243 -11.63 -6.41 -9.21
C SER A 243 -13.07 -6.64 -8.78
N LEU A 244 -13.95 -7.14 -9.65
CA LEU A 244 -15.37 -7.30 -9.38
C LEU A 244 -15.71 -8.39 -8.33
N PRO A 245 -15.01 -9.53 -8.21
CA PRO A 245 -15.40 -10.57 -7.27
C PRO A 245 -15.49 -10.11 -5.81
N ALA A 246 -14.55 -9.28 -5.34
CA ALA A 246 -14.56 -8.84 -3.95
C ALA A 246 -15.81 -8.02 -3.57
N PRO A 247 -16.20 -6.96 -4.29
CA PRO A 247 -17.42 -6.21 -3.98
C PRO A 247 -18.70 -7.00 -4.28
N LEU A 248 -18.72 -7.93 -5.25
CA LEU A 248 -19.90 -8.72 -5.57
C LEU A 248 -20.19 -9.80 -4.52
N LEU A 249 -19.16 -10.44 -3.97
CA LEU A 249 -19.32 -11.49 -2.97
C LEU A 249 -19.55 -10.91 -1.55
N PHE A 250 -19.02 -9.74 -1.26
CA PHE A 250 -19.02 -9.16 0.08
C PHE A 250 -19.55 -7.72 0.09
N ALA A 251 -20.69 -7.50 -0.54
CA ALA A 251 -21.28 -6.18 -0.66
C ALA A 251 -21.60 -5.54 0.71
N ALA A 252 -20.70 -4.67 1.18
CA ALA A 252 -21.14 -3.53 1.97
C ALA A 252 -21.45 -2.40 0.96
N PRO A 253 -22.66 -1.83 0.94
CA PRO A 253 -22.97 -0.75 0.01
C PRO A 253 -21.97 0.39 0.19
N PHE A 254 -21.34 0.81 -0.90
CA PHE A 254 -20.34 1.91 -0.88
C PHE A 254 -20.91 3.16 -0.21
N ARG A 255 -22.17 3.46 -0.49
CA ARG A 255 -22.93 4.56 0.13
C ARG A 255 -22.97 4.44 1.65
N ASP A 256 -23.28 3.26 2.19
CA ASP A 256 -23.37 3.06 3.64
C ASP A 256 -22.01 3.19 4.32
N ASN A 257 -20.92 2.80 3.62
CA ASN A 257 -19.56 2.98 4.14
C ASN A 257 -19.19 4.47 4.22
N LEU A 258 -19.48 5.26 3.18
CA LEU A 258 -19.26 6.70 3.20
C LEU A 258 -20.12 7.37 4.29
N ALA A 259 -21.40 7.06 4.33
CA ALA A 259 -22.33 7.61 5.32
C ALA A 259 -21.88 7.30 6.76
N TYR A 260 -21.45 6.05 7.01
CA TYR A 260 -20.93 5.64 8.30
C TYR A 260 -19.68 6.43 8.69
N THR A 261 -18.74 6.59 7.75
CA THR A 261 -17.50 7.35 7.98
C THR A 261 -17.80 8.84 8.20
N PHE A 262 -18.68 9.44 7.41
CA PHE A 262 -19.01 10.87 7.49
C PHE A 262 -19.84 11.23 8.72
N ASN A 263 -20.59 10.26 9.26
CA ASN A 263 -21.36 10.42 10.48
C ASN A 263 -20.56 10.04 11.76
N ASP A 264 -19.23 10.13 11.71
CA ASP A 264 -18.31 9.84 12.81
C ASP A 264 -18.55 8.48 13.46
N TYR A 265 -18.79 7.47 12.62
CA TYR A 265 -19.04 6.07 13.01
C TYR A 265 -20.27 5.86 13.90
N ARG A 266 -21.24 6.77 13.89
CA ARG A 266 -22.52 6.61 14.59
C ARG A 266 -23.40 5.58 13.90
N ILE A 267 -24.23 4.88 14.67
CA ILE A 267 -25.12 3.82 14.20
C ILE A 267 -26.55 4.11 14.65
N PRO A 268 -27.56 4.07 13.74
CA PRO A 268 -27.43 3.90 12.29
C PRO A 268 -26.83 5.15 11.63
N PRO A 269 -26.11 4.98 10.50
CA PRO A 269 -25.63 6.15 9.75
C PRO A 269 -26.77 6.85 9.00
N ASP A 270 -26.68 8.17 8.84
CA ASP A 270 -27.49 8.87 7.85
C ASP A 270 -26.98 8.54 6.45
N SER A 271 -27.65 7.61 5.76
CA SER A 271 -27.27 7.12 4.43
C SER A 271 -27.93 7.91 3.29
N SER A 272 -28.52 9.09 3.56
CA SER A 272 -29.07 9.94 2.49
C SER A 272 -27.97 10.48 1.59
N TRP A 273 -28.23 10.53 0.28
CA TRP A 273 -27.28 11.15 -0.65
C TRP A 273 -27.11 12.65 -0.39
N SER A 274 -28.14 13.34 0.10
CA SER A 274 -28.06 14.75 0.49
C SER A 274 -27.06 14.99 1.61
N PHE A 275 -27.06 14.14 2.65
CA PHE A 275 -26.08 14.18 3.72
C PHE A 275 -24.66 13.92 3.17
N ILE A 276 -24.47 12.83 2.43
CA ILE A 276 -23.13 12.45 1.91
C ILE A 276 -22.56 13.55 1.03
N VAL A 277 -23.33 14.09 0.10
CA VAL A 277 -22.87 15.14 -0.81
C VAL A 277 -22.61 16.45 -0.06
N GLY A 278 -23.42 16.78 0.94
CA GLY A 278 -23.21 17.97 1.78
C GLY A 278 -21.95 17.91 2.64
N GLU A 279 -21.66 16.74 3.23
CA GLU A 279 -20.49 16.54 4.09
C GLU A 279 -19.18 16.27 3.33
N TYR A 280 -19.27 15.79 2.09
CA TYR A 280 -18.09 15.36 1.33
C TYR A 280 -17.00 16.44 1.20
N PRO A 281 -17.27 17.71 0.85
CA PRO A 281 -16.25 18.75 0.74
C PRO A 281 -15.51 19.02 2.08
N HIS A 282 -16.27 19.06 3.18
CA HIS A 282 -15.70 19.24 4.52
C HIS A 282 -14.81 18.06 4.87
N ARG A 283 -15.28 16.85 4.67
CA ARG A 283 -14.54 15.63 4.96
C ARG A 283 -13.25 15.50 4.15
N ILE A 284 -13.25 15.84 2.87
CA ILE A 284 -12.02 15.81 2.04
C ILE A 284 -11.00 16.83 2.55
N LEU A 285 -11.44 18.05 2.91
CA LEU A 285 -10.53 19.05 3.46
C LEU A 285 -9.93 18.60 4.80
N ASP A 286 -10.72 18.01 5.68
CA ASP A 286 -10.26 17.47 6.95
C ASP A 286 -9.27 16.32 6.75
N VAL A 287 -9.52 15.40 5.80
CA VAL A 287 -8.61 14.30 5.47
C VAL A 287 -7.29 14.84 4.96
N LEU A 288 -7.31 15.77 4.01
CA LEU A 288 -6.10 16.37 3.45
C LEU A 288 -5.30 17.12 4.52
N ARG A 289 -5.98 17.86 5.40
CA ARG A 289 -5.34 18.55 6.51
C ARG A 289 -4.70 17.54 7.48
N PHE A 290 -5.45 16.55 7.91
CA PHE A 290 -4.98 15.52 8.83
C PHE A 290 -3.79 14.73 8.26
N ASP A 291 -3.86 14.32 7.00
CA ASP A 291 -2.80 13.55 6.33
C ASP A 291 -1.53 14.40 6.10
N LEU A 292 -1.64 15.73 6.05
CA LEU A 292 -0.49 16.64 6.02
C LEU A 292 0.11 16.89 7.42
N GLU A 293 -0.72 17.03 8.45
CA GLU A 293 -0.29 17.33 9.82
C GLU A 293 0.29 16.09 10.51
N TYR A 294 -0.32 14.92 10.32
CA TYR A 294 0.02 13.69 11.04
C TYR A 294 1.47 13.19 10.84
N PRO A 295 2.04 13.16 9.62
CA PRO A 295 3.44 12.79 9.43
C PRO A 295 4.42 13.76 10.09
N LEU A 296 4.02 15.02 10.24
CA LEU A 296 4.87 16.06 10.89
C LEU A 296 4.88 15.90 12.41
N GLU A 297 3.81 15.40 13.00
CA GLU A 297 3.70 15.16 14.43
C GLU A 297 4.32 13.84 14.88
N SER A 298 4.26 12.81 14.03
CA SER A 298 4.67 11.44 14.39
C SER A 298 6.14 11.12 14.20
N ALA A 299 6.89 11.96 13.50
CA ALA A 299 8.33 11.80 13.25
C ALA A 299 9.14 12.91 13.94
N VAL A 300 10.46 12.68 14.13
CA VAL A 300 11.37 13.77 14.53
C VAL A 300 11.24 14.88 13.48
N PRO A 301 10.68 16.06 13.85
CA PRO A 301 10.20 17.04 12.89
C PRO A 301 11.17 17.41 11.77
N PRO A 302 12.49 17.61 12.02
CA PRO A 302 13.42 17.98 10.96
C PRO A 302 13.64 16.83 9.94
N ILE A 303 13.63 15.58 10.37
CA ILE A 303 13.82 14.42 9.48
C ILE A 303 12.58 14.24 8.59
N ALA A 304 11.39 14.29 9.17
CA ALA A 304 10.15 14.19 8.41
C ALA A 304 10.02 15.30 7.38
N PHE A 305 10.38 16.53 7.72
CA PHE A 305 10.38 17.67 6.80
C PHE A 305 11.35 17.43 5.62
N VAL A 306 12.59 17.03 5.89
CA VAL A 306 13.58 16.76 4.84
C VAL A 306 13.11 15.63 3.93
N MET A 307 12.59 14.53 4.49
CA MET A 307 12.04 13.42 3.70
C MET A 307 10.84 13.88 2.86
N GLY A 308 9.95 14.68 3.40
CA GLY A 308 8.81 15.26 2.69
C GLY A 308 9.24 16.14 1.51
N VAL A 309 10.24 17.00 1.69
CA VAL A 309 10.78 17.82 0.60
C VAL A 309 11.41 16.95 -0.50
N ILE A 310 12.15 15.90 -0.15
CA ILE A 310 12.74 14.97 -1.11
C ILE A 310 11.64 14.23 -1.89
N VAL A 311 10.60 13.75 -1.21
CA VAL A 311 9.44 13.08 -1.83
C VAL A 311 8.73 14.04 -2.79
N LEU A 312 8.44 15.26 -2.36
CA LEU A 312 7.79 16.28 -3.20
C LEU A 312 8.63 16.60 -4.43
N ALA A 313 9.94 16.79 -4.26
CA ALA A 313 10.85 17.03 -5.39
C ALA A 313 10.83 15.85 -6.39
N GLY A 314 10.79 14.60 -5.90
CA GLY A 314 10.64 13.41 -6.73
C GLY A 314 9.32 13.41 -7.52
N LEU A 315 8.19 13.70 -6.87
CA LEU A 315 6.89 13.78 -7.53
C LEU A 315 6.84 14.91 -8.57
N VAL A 316 7.35 16.09 -8.27
CA VAL A 316 7.48 17.19 -9.24
C VAL A 316 8.29 16.74 -10.46
N LYS A 317 9.41 16.04 -10.25
CA LYS A 317 10.22 15.51 -11.35
C LYS A 317 9.44 14.48 -12.17
N LEU A 318 8.72 13.57 -11.54
CA LEU A 318 7.92 12.56 -12.23
C LEU A 318 6.84 13.20 -13.13
N TYR A 319 6.09 14.15 -12.59
CA TYR A 319 4.90 14.67 -13.29
C TYR A 319 5.18 15.80 -14.26
N LEU A 320 6.12 16.70 -13.95
CA LEU A 320 6.33 17.93 -14.69
C LEU A 320 7.59 17.91 -15.56
N LEU A 321 8.64 17.17 -15.18
CA LEU A 321 9.97 17.32 -15.75
C LEU A 321 10.55 16.03 -16.34
N SER A 322 9.86 14.90 -16.23
CA SER A 322 10.35 13.64 -16.80
C SER A 322 9.78 13.37 -18.19
N ASP A 323 10.45 12.48 -18.94
CA ASP A 323 10.02 12.10 -20.28
C ASP A 323 8.60 11.52 -20.25
N HIS A 324 7.71 12.16 -20.97
CA HIS A 324 6.32 11.74 -21.09
C HIS A 324 6.13 10.50 -21.96
N GLN A 325 7.12 10.13 -22.76
CA GLN A 325 7.07 8.96 -23.65
C GLN A 325 7.57 7.68 -22.98
N ASP A 326 8.25 7.78 -21.82
CA ASP A 326 8.75 6.63 -21.09
C ASP A 326 7.58 5.80 -20.51
N PRO A 327 7.40 4.52 -20.95
CA PRO A 327 6.27 3.69 -20.51
C PRO A 327 6.31 3.33 -19.05
N PHE A 328 7.51 3.21 -18.44
CA PHE A 328 7.65 2.94 -17.04
C PHE A 328 7.17 4.12 -16.20
N LEU A 329 7.56 5.33 -16.61
CA LEU A 329 7.12 6.56 -15.95
C LEU A 329 5.63 6.81 -16.20
N ALA A 330 5.08 6.39 -17.35
CA ALA A 330 3.64 6.41 -17.59
C ALA A 330 2.89 5.51 -16.60
N LEU A 331 3.35 4.27 -16.38
CA LEU A 331 2.78 3.35 -15.38
C LEU A 331 2.84 3.96 -13.97
N ALA A 332 3.97 4.55 -13.59
CA ALA A 332 4.17 5.18 -12.29
C ALA A 332 3.27 6.42 -12.08
N ARG A 333 3.14 7.28 -13.10
CA ARG A 333 2.22 8.44 -13.06
C ARG A 333 0.77 7.99 -12.86
N GLY A 334 0.34 6.99 -13.63
CA GLY A 334 -0.99 6.44 -13.49
C GLY A 334 -1.23 5.83 -12.10
N ALA A 335 -0.22 5.18 -11.49
CA ALA A 335 -0.31 4.71 -10.12
C ALA A 335 -0.54 5.86 -9.12
N GLY A 336 0.17 6.98 -9.26
CA GLY A 336 -0.05 8.15 -8.42
C GLY A 336 -1.43 8.80 -8.59
N VAL A 337 -1.90 8.90 -9.84
CA VAL A 337 -3.28 9.37 -10.10
C VAL A 337 -4.30 8.43 -9.44
N GLY A 338 -4.12 7.10 -9.58
CA GLY A 338 -4.97 6.12 -8.93
C GLY A 338 -4.93 6.20 -7.40
N SER A 339 -3.77 6.52 -6.82
CA SER A 339 -3.62 6.74 -5.39
C SER A 339 -4.41 7.97 -4.92
N LEU A 340 -4.30 9.09 -5.63
CA LEU A 340 -5.10 10.29 -5.34
C LEU A 340 -6.61 10.01 -5.48
N LEU A 341 -7.02 9.29 -6.52
CA LEU A 341 -8.41 8.88 -6.69
C LEU A 341 -8.87 7.98 -5.53
N THR A 342 -8.01 7.10 -5.00
CA THR A 342 -8.33 6.27 -3.85
C THR A 342 -8.59 7.11 -2.60
N VAL A 343 -7.77 8.14 -2.34
CA VAL A 343 -7.97 9.09 -1.24
C VAL A 343 -9.30 9.83 -1.41
N LEU A 344 -9.54 10.37 -2.60
CA LEU A 344 -10.78 11.10 -2.90
C LEU A 344 -12.03 10.20 -2.78
N ILE A 345 -11.98 8.97 -3.28
CA ILE A 345 -13.13 8.04 -3.21
C ILE A 345 -13.37 7.58 -1.78
N ALA A 346 -12.34 7.28 -1.02
CA ALA A 346 -12.46 6.80 0.36
C ALA A 346 -12.90 7.90 1.33
N ALA A 347 -12.45 9.14 1.13
CA ALA A 347 -12.73 10.31 1.95
C ALA A 347 -12.67 10.03 3.47
N ASN A 348 -11.65 9.26 3.88
CA ASN A 348 -11.50 8.77 5.25
C ASN A 348 -10.13 9.14 5.81
N TYR A 349 -10.05 9.45 7.11
CA TYR A 349 -8.78 9.63 7.80
C TYR A 349 -7.95 8.35 7.75
N SER A 350 -6.71 8.48 7.30
CA SER A 350 -5.90 7.31 7.01
C SER A 350 -4.70 7.13 7.95
N ASN A 351 -4.36 8.14 8.75
CA ASN A 351 -3.14 8.13 9.57
C ASN A 351 -1.89 7.76 8.74
N GLY A 352 -1.74 8.31 7.55
CA GLY A 352 -0.66 7.98 6.61
C GLY A 352 -0.84 6.66 5.85
N ARG A 353 -1.97 5.96 6.00
CA ARG A 353 -2.22 4.63 5.39
C ARG A 353 -2.61 4.69 3.93
N LEU A 354 -3.27 5.76 3.49
CA LEU A 354 -3.64 5.95 2.09
C LEU A 354 -2.45 6.43 1.25
N GLU A 355 -1.52 7.16 1.85
CA GLU A 355 -0.30 7.64 1.19
C GLU A 355 0.66 6.49 0.85
N LEU A 356 0.58 5.34 1.54
CA LEU A 356 1.39 4.17 1.22
C LEU A 356 1.21 3.73 -0.23
N VAL A 357 0.01 3.85 -0.80
CA VAL A 357 -0.24 3.47 -2.20
C VAL A 357 0.41 4.42 -3.21
N LEU A 358 0.91 5.61 -2.77
CA LEU A 358 1.73 6.53 -3.57
C LEU A 358 3.19 6.06 -3.74
N ILE A 359 3.65 5.14 -2.91
CA ILE A 359 5.06 4.70 -2.88
C ILE A 359 5.61 4.30 -4.26
N PRO A 360 4.91 3.59 -5.14
CA PRO A 360 5.42 3.29 -6.49
C PRO A 360 5.72 4.55 -7.31
N SER A 361 4.89 5.59 -7.19
CA SER A 361 5.08 6.86 -7.89
C SER A 361 6.20 7.68 -7.27
N ILE A 362 6.25 7.73 -5.94
CA ILE A 362 7.34 8.35 -5.17
C ILE A 362 8.67 7.72 -5.58
N ALA A 363 8.76 6.40 -5.58
CA ALA A 363 9.96 5.67 -5.93
C ALA A 363 10.42 5.94 -7.37
N ALA A 364 9.49 5.97 -8.34
CA ALA A 364 9.81 6.34 -9.72
C ALA A 364 10.31 7.79 -9.83
N GLY A 365 9.67 8.72 -9.15
CA GLY A 365 10.07 10.13 -9.12
C GLY A 365 11.44 10.35 -8.50
N LEU A 366 11.73 9.67 -7.40
CA LEU A 366 13.06 9.68 -6.77
C LEU A 366 14.13 9.07 -7.67
N GLY A 367 13.79 8.03 -8.42
CA GLY A 367 14.67 7.44 -9.42
C GLY A 367 15.07 8.46 -10.49
N VAL A 368 14.09 9.20 -11.05
CA VAL A 368 14.36 10.29 -12.01
C VAL A 368 15.23 11.39 -11.40
N LEU A 369 14.90 11.81 -10.18
CA LEU A 369 15.69 12.83 -9.47
C LEU A 369 17.14 12.39 -9.26
N ALA A 370 17.37 11.17 -8.82
CA ALA A 370 18.69 10.60 -8.59
C ALA A 370 19.52 10.51 -9.89
N GLU A 371 18.93 10.05 -11.00
CA GLU A 371 19.60 10.01 -12.31
C GLU A 371 20.07 11.40 -12.75
N GLN A 372 19.23 12.42 -12.59
CA GLN A 372 19.59 13.80 -12.98
C GLN A 372 20.72 14.36 -12.12
N LEU A 373 20.70 14.11 -10.80
CA LEU A 373 21.78 14.56 -9.91
C LEU A 373 23.11 13.89 -10.25
N LEU A 374 23.09 12.59 -10.59
CA LEU A 374 24.29 11.86 -11.00
C LEU A 374 24.81 12.33 -12.37
N ALA A 375 23.94 12.62 -13.34
CA ALA A 375 24.31 13.15 -14.64
C ALA A 375 24.95 14.54 -14.51
N GLY A 376 24.36 15.42 -13.69
CA GLY A 376 24.92 16.76 -13.44
C GLY A 376 26.31 16.73 -12.77
N ARG A 377 26.56 15.75 -11.89
CA ARG A 377 27.89 15.56 -11.29
C ARG A 377 28.94 15.07 -12.30
N ARG A 378 28.57 14.20 -13.23
CA ARG A 378 29.48 13.70 -14.31
C ARG A 378 29.86 14.84 -15.27
N ALA A 379 28.91 15.69 -15.62
CA ALA A 379 29.17 16.85 -16.48
C ALA A 379 30.08 17.93 -15.84
N ARG A 380 30.11 18.02 -14.52
CA ARG A 380 30.93 18.99 -13.77
C ARG A 380 32.34 18.51 -13.43
N LYS A 381 32.71 17.25 -13.68
CA LYS A 381 34.10 16.81 -13.57
C LYS A 381 34.81 17.26 -14.85
N PRO A 382 35.65 18.32 -14.82
CA PRO A 382 36.45 18.69 -15.97
C PRO A 382 37.33 17.48 -16.28
N GLY A 383 37.39 17.13 -17.57
CA GLY A 383 38.19 16.03 -18.03
C GLY A 383 39.63 16.14 -17.49
N VAL A 384 40.08 15.06 -16.86
CA VAL A 384 41.52 14.79 -16.80
C VAL A 384 41.93 14.69 -18.26
N ALA A 385 42.52 15.76 -18.77
CA ALA A 385 43.15 15.76 -20.07
C ALA A 385 44.16 14.61 -20.03
N VAL A 386 43.86 13.54 -20.77
CA VAL A 386 44.88 12.52 -21.10
C VAL A 386 45.92 13.30 -21.92
N ALA A 387 46.99 13.74 -21.27
CA ALA A 387 48.15 14.21 -21.96
C ALA A 387 48.69 13.02 -22.78
N SER A 388 48.35 13.02 -24.05
CA SER A 388 49.02 12.20 -25.05
C SER A 388 50.46 12.67 -25.13
N GLN A 389 51.37 11.93 -24.55
CA GLN A 389 52.74 11.88 -24.96
C GLN A 389 52.96 10.72 -25.91
#